data_7327f6243998443c15bef342e9da4859
#
_entry.id   7327f6243998443c15bef342e9da4859
#
_cell.length_a   1.000
_cell.length_b   1.000
_cell.length_c   1.000
_cell.angle_alpha   90.00
_cell.angle_beta   90.00
_cell.angle_gamma   90.00
#
_symmetry.space_group_name_H-M   'P 1'
#
loop_
_entity.id
_entity.type
_entity.pdbx_description
1 polymer ?
#
loop_
_entity_poly.entity_id
_entity_poly.type
_entity_poly.pdbx_seq_one_letter_code
_entity_poly.pdbx_strand_id
1 'polypeptide(L)'
;ELQSLFDDSDDEEDMEPRPPVITVMGHVDHGKTTLLDRIRDANVVDGEAGGITQHIGAYQVHNEHGSVTFLDTPGHAAFTQMRARGADATDIVVLVVAADDGLMPQTIEAINHARAADVPIVVAVNKIDKDNADPQRVLTQLAEYELVPESWGGDTIVVEMSALEGVGVDELIAQLQVVAEIEDLQANPNGRAKGIVIEAQLDKGRGPVATILIDKGTLKIGDPIVAGGAWGKVRAMINDKGEMIKSAGPSTPVQVLGLSDVPEAGDEFRSAPNTKIAQTVGQARALRLKARHLREDSRVKTGTKLEDLFAQIQAGEKASLNIILKADVQGSLEAVTESLRRLERPEVDLQFVHRDVGGITENDITLANATNATILGFNVRPDGKARKLAEQEEVEIRTYEIIYKLLEDIEQALIGMLDPEYEEVVTGESEVREIFRVPKQGAIAGCMVTSGVITRGSKVRFLRDGTIIWKGAIATLRRFKDDVREVREGFECGIGLDDFQDLKPGDLIETYDDREIPRT
;
A
#
# COMPACT_ATOMS: atom_id res chain seq x y z
N GLU A 1 -20.40 13.72 26.20
CA GLU A 1 -21.74 14.38 26.12
C GLU A 1 -22.49 14.07 24.82
N LEU A 2 -21.87 13.98 23.64
CA LEU A 2 -22.57 13.66 22.39
C LEU A 2 -22.87 12.15 22.24
N GLN A 3 -22.12 11.29 22.90
CA GLN A 3 -22.32 9.85 22.89
C GLN A 3 -23.55 9.41 23.72
N SER A 4 -23.84 10.12 24.81
CA SER A 4 -25.02 9.85 25.65
C SER A 4 -26.37 10.14 24.97
N LEU A 5 -26.36 10.86 23.82
CA LEU A 5 -27.56 11.07 23.03
C LEU A 5 -27.98 9.85 22.21
N PHE A 6 -27.11 8.82 22.15
CA PHE A 6 -27.32 7.58 21.41
C PHE A 6 -27.36 6.33 22.32
N ASP A 7 -27.29 6.52 23.66
CA ASP A 7 -27.42 5.41 24.61
C ASP A 7 -28.85 4.91 24.60
N ASP A 8 -29.09 3.86 23.83
CA ASP A 8 -30.21 2.95 23.99
C ASP A 8 -29.66 1.74 24.77
N SER A 9 -30.15 1.51 25.99
CA SER A 9 -29.91 0.25 26.69
C SER A 9 -30.64 -0.84 25.90
N ASP A 10 -29.89 -1.85 25.43
CA ASP A 10 -30.53 -3.04 24.87
C ASP A 10 -31.14 -3.84 26.04
N ASP A 11 -32.44 -4.06 26.01
CA ASP A 11 -33.09 -4.97 26.95
C ASP A 11 -32.78 -6.42 26.54
N GLU A 12 -32.30 -7.24 27.45
CA GLU A 12 -31.95 -8.65 27.21
C GLU A 12 -33.13 -9.45 26.64
N GLU A 13 -34.37 -9.03 26.92
CA GLU A 13 -35.59 -9.68 26.45
C GLU A 13 -35.85 -9.49 24.93
N ASP A 14 -35.19 -8.52 24.29
CA ASP A 14 -35.34 -8.20 22.86
C ASP A 14 -34.24 -8.79 21.95
N MET A 15 -33.36 -9.64 22.50
CA MET A 15 -32.27 -10.26 21.74
C MET A 15 -32.79 -11.44 20.91
N GLU A 16 -32.48 -11.42 19.62
CA GLU A 16 -32.80 -12.48 18.66
C GLU A 16 -31.52 -13.01 17.98
N PRO A 17 -31.49 -14.30 17.60
CA PRO A 17 -30.39 -14.83 16.81
C PRO A 17 -30.20 -14.05 15.51
N ARG A 18 -28.96 -13.73 15.16
CA ARG A 18 -28.61 -13.05 13.91
C ARG A 18 -27.70 -13.89 13.02
N PRO A 19 -27.73 -13.68 11.69
CA PRO A 19 -26.78 -14.31 10.80
C PRO A 19 -25.33 -14.03 11.20
N PRO A 20 -24.42 -15.02 11.09
CA PRO A 20 -23.00 -14.76 11.28
C PRO A 20 -22.45 -13.89 10.17
N VAL A 21 -21.50 -13.03 10.52
CA VAL A 21 -20.68 -12.26 9.60
C VAL A 21 -19.32 -12.93 9.50
N ILE A 22 -18.92 -13.30 8.32
CA ILE A 22 -17.72 -14.10 8.06
C ILE A 22 -16.80 -13.35 7.10
N THR A 23 -15.58 -13.09 7.52
CA THR A 23 -14.56 -12.51 6.64
C THR A 23 -13.66 -13.59 6.07
N VAL A 24 -13.46 -13.56 4.76
CA VAL A 24 -12.55 -14.46 4.04
C VAL A 24 -11.21 -13.77 3.86
N MET A 25 -10.16 -14.38 4.41
CA MET A 25 -8.79 -13.86 4.41
C MET A 25 -7.80 -14.89 3.87
N GLY A 26 -6.62 -14.45 3.50
CA GLY A 26 -5.54 -15.31 3.01
C GLY A 26 -4.71 -14.61 1.93
N HIS A 27 -3.70 -15.30 1.44
CA HIS A 27 -2.79 -14.79 0.43
C HIS A 27 -3.48 -14.56 -0.93
N VAL A 28 -2.86 -13.74 -1.78
CA VAL A 28 -3.24 -13.60 -3.20
C VAL A 28 -3.15 -14.98 -3.87
N ASP A 29 -4.01 -15.25 -4.82
CA ASP A 29 -4.07 -16.50 -5.59
C ASP A 29 -4.36 -17.79 -4.80
N HIS A 30 -4.65 -17.72 -3.50
CA HIS A 30 -5.11 -18.89 -2.74
C HIS A 30 -6.56 -19.31 -3.01
N GLY A 31 -7.28 -18.56 -3.87
CA GLY A 31 -8.62 -18.89 -4.33
C GLY A 31 -9.75 -18.38 -3.45
N LYS A 32 -9.55 -17.28 -2.71
CA LYS A 32 -10.60 -16.63 -1.89
C LYS A 32 -11.82 -16.25 -2.74
N THR A 33 -11.61 -15.45 -3.79
CA THR A 33 -12.68 -14.97 -4.66
C THR A 33 -13.34 -16.14 -5.42
N THR A 34 -12.58 -17.16 -5.83
CA THR A 34 -13.12 -18.39 -6.42
C THR A 34 -14.03 -19.14 -5.45
N LEU A 35 -13.62 -19.25 -4.17
CA LEU A 35 -14.46 -19.84 -3.13
C LEU A 35 -15.77 -19.07 -2.96
N LEU A 36 -15.67 -17.74 -2.86
CA LEU A 36 -16.82 -16.89 -2.68
C LEU A 36 -17.76 -16.90 -3.90
N ASP A 37 -17.21 -16.90 -5.11
CA ASP A 37 -17.99 -17.06 -6.34
C ASP A 37 -18.74 -18.39 -6.36
N ARG A 38 -18.10 -19.46 -5.88
CA ARG A 38 -18.75 -20.78 -5.76
C ARG A 38 -19.89 -20.77 -4.75
N ILE A 39 -19.70 -20.13 -3.59
CA ILE A 39 -20.74 -20.00 -2.55
C ILE A 39 -21.93 -19.16 -3.06
N ARG A 40 -21.66 -18.14 -3.88
CA ARG A 40 -22.69 -17.23 -4.43
C ARG A 40 -23.36 -17.75 -5.69
N ASP A 41 -22.85 -18.79 -6.32
CA ASP A 41 -23.19 -19.20 -7.69
C ASP A 41 -23.03 -18.02 -8.68
N ALA A 42 -21.90 -17.32 -8.59
CA ALA A 42 -21.57 -16.11 -9.33
C ALA A 42 -20.19 -16.23 -9.99
N ASN A 43 -19.84 -15.28 -10.84
CA ASN A 43 -18.53 -15.22 -11.50
C ASN A 43 -18.02 -13.77 -11.46
N VAL A 44 -17.47 -13.36 -10.33
CA VAL A 44 -16.92 -12.01 -10.09
C VAL A 44 -15.46 -11.94 -10.51
N VAL A 45 -14.70 -13.03 -10.35
CA VAL A 45 -13.27 -13.11 -10.70
C VAL A 45 -12.98 -12.62 -12.12
N ASP A 46 -13.80 -13.00 -13.10
CA ASP A 46 -13.60 -12.62 -14.50
C ASP A 46 -13.83 -11.12 -14.77
N GLY A 47 -14.49 -10.42 -13.85
CA GLY A 47 -14.80 -8.99 -13.98
C GLY A 47 -13.79 -8.06 -13.30
N GLU A 48 -12.90 -8.59 -12.45
CA GLU A 48 -11.93 -7.79 -11.72
C GLU A 48 -10.67 -7.47 -12.54
N ALA A 49 -10.21 -6.23 -12.47
CA ALA A 49 -9.00 -5.79 -13.15
C ALA A 49 -7.77 -6.56 -12.65
N GLY A 50 -7.12 -7.30 -13.55
CA GLY A 50 -5.98 -8.15 -13.21
C GLY A 50 -6.33 -9.45 -12.50
N GLY A 51 -7.63 -9.80 -12.35
CA GLY A 51 -8.08 -11.02 -11.68
C GLY A 51 -7.83 -11.02 -10.17
N ILE A 52 -7.66 -9.85 -9.55
CA ILE A 52 -7.42 -9.68 -8.12
C ILE A 52 -8.48 -8.79 -7.47
N THR A 53 -8.94 -9.19 -6.29
CA THR A 53 -9.86 -8.37 -5.49
C THR A 53 -9.13 -7.17 -4.91
N GLN A 54 -9.63 -5.97 -5.19
CA GLN A 54 -9.07 -4.69 -4.73
C GLN A 54 -10.04 -3.87 -3.86
N HIS A 55 -11.29 -4.32 -3.69
CA HIS A 55 -12.31 -3.71 -2.87
C HIS A 55 -12.81 -4.68 -1.81
N ILE A 56 -13.39 -4.17 -0.72
CA ILE A 56 -14.12 -5.04 0.21
C ILE A 56 -15.51 -5.31 -0.37
N GLY A 57 -15.80 -6.57 -0.68
CA GLY A 57 -17.13 -7.04 -1.05
C GLY A 57 -17.92 -7.47 0.20
N ALA A 58 -19.20 -7.11 0.27
CA ALA A 58 -20.09 -7.56 1.33
C ALA A 58 -21.40 -8.09 0.72
N TYR A 59 -21.77 -9.30 1.06
CA TYR A 59 -22.98 -9.92 0.51
C TYR A 59 -23.54 -11.00 1.44
N GLN A 60 -24.84 -11.28 1.31
CA GLN A 60 -25.54 -12.25 2.10
C GLN A 60 -25.98 -13.45 1.27
N VAL A 61 -25.66 -14.64 1.74
CA VAL A 61 -26.06 -15.91 1.14
C VAL A 61 -27.13 -16.55 2.02
N HIS A 62 -28.20 -17.03 1.40
CA HIS A 62 -29.27 -17.78 2.04
C HIS A 62 -29.17 -19.26 1.64
N ASN A 63 -29.09 -20.13 2.59
CA ASN A 63 -29.09 -21.57 2.38
C ASN A 63 -30.17 -22.28 3.21
N GLU A 64 -30.24 -23.60 3.13
CA GLU A 64 -31.24 -24.41 3.86
C GLU A 64 -31.12 -24.29 5.40
N HIS A 65 -29.95 -23.88 5.88
CA HIS A 65 -29.64 -23.78 7.31
C HIS A 65 -29.69 -22.34 7.85
N GLY A 66 -29.97 -21.36 7.01
CA GLY A 66 -30.08 -19.96 7.41
C GLY A 66 -29.34 -18.98 6.48
N SER A 67 -29.15 -17.77 6.96
CA SER A 67 -28.43 -16.72 6.24
C SER A 67 -27.03 -16.55 6.80
N VAL A 68 -26.05 -16.31 5.93
CA VAL A 68 -24.65 -16.01 6.27
C VAL A 68 -24.21 -14.78 5.49
N THR A 69 -23.54 -13.85 6.16
CA THR A 69 -23.00 -12.66 5.53
C THR A 69 -21.48 -12.82 5.35
N PHE A 70 -21.02 -12.70 4.12
CA PHE A 70 -19.60 -12.78 3.78
C PHE A 70 -19.02 -11.41 3.50
N LEU A 71 -17.81 -11.18 3.99
CA LEU A 71 -16.95 -10.07 3.63
C LEU A 71 -15.73 -10.60 2.87
N ASP A 72 -15.57 -10.18 1.61
CA ASP A 72 -14.39 -10.48 0.80
C ASP A 72 -13.34 -9.40 1.01
N THR A 73 -12.11 -9.78 1.36
CA THR A 73 -11.02 -8.84 1.59
C THR A 73 -9.87 -9.08 0.62
N PRO A 74 -9.24 -7.99 0.09
CA PRO A 74 -8.09 -8.11 -0.78
C PRO A 74 -6.93 -8.83 -0.09
N GLY A 75 -6.29 -9.79 -0.81
CA GLY A 75 -5.16 -10.56 -0.28
C GLY A 75 -3.82 -9.82 -0.28
N HIS A 76 -3.69 -8.75 -1.04
CA HIS A 76 -2.42 -8.06 -1.23
C HIS A 76 -1.97 -7.22 -0.01
N ALA A 77 -0.63 -7.14 0.22
CA ALA A 77 -0.04 -6.40 1.34
C ALA A 77 -0.43 -4.91 1.41
N ALA A 78 -0.73 -4.27 0.27
CA ALA A 78 -1.19 -2.89 0.23
C ALA A 78 -2.52 -2.65 0.97
N PHE A 79 -3.34 -3.69 1.15
CA PHE A 79 -4.69 -3.60 1.71
C PHE A 79 -4.79 -4.06 3.17
N THR A 80 -3.73 -3.91 3.96
CA THR A 80 -3.69 -4.27 5.39
C THR A 80 -4.83 -3.65 6.20
N GLN A 81 -5.14 -2.36 5.97
CA GLN A 81 -6.23 -1.66 6.64
C GLN A 81 -7.60 -2.29 6.35
N MET A 82 -7.81 -2.75 5.10
CA MET A 82 -9.04 -3.44 4.71
C MET A 82 -9.19 -4.79 5.41
N ARG A 83 -8.09 -5.54 5.59
CA ARG A 83 -8.10 -6.81 6.34
C ARG A 83 -8.36 -6.59 7.82
N ALA A 84 -7.72 -5.59 8.43
CA ALA A 84 -8.00 -5.21 9.83
C ALA A 84 -9.48 -4.87 10.03
N ARG A 85 -10.03 -4.02 9.16
CA ARG A 85 -11.46 -3.65 9.17
C ARG A 85 -12.36 -4.87 8.96
N GLY A 86 -11.99 -5.78 8.06
CA GLY A 86 -12.69 -7.04 7.87
C GLY A 86 -12.72 -7.88 9.15
N ALA A 87 -11.61 -8.01 9.88
CA ALA A 87 -11.55 -8.72 11.14
C ALA A 87 -12.40 -8.06 12.23
N ASP A 88 -12.32 -6.73 12.39
CA ASP A 88 -13.08 -5.97 13.40
C ASP A 88 -14.60 -5.99 13.17
N ALA A 89 -15.03 -6.22 11.93
CA ALA A 89 -16.45 -6.22 11.54
C ALA A 89 -17.07 -7.63 11.53
N THR A 90 -16.33 -8.68 11.87
CA THR A 90 -16.72 -10.08 11.67
C THR A 90 -16.87 -10.85 12.98
N ASP A 91 -17.64 -11.92 12.91
CA ASP A 91 -17.79 -12.90 14.00
C ASP A 91 -16.84 -14.10 13.83
N ILE A 92 -16.53 -14.46 12.59
CA ILE A 92 -15.68 -15.62 12.24
C ILE A 92 -14.77 -15.23 11.08
N VAL A 93 -13.52 -15.66 11.11
CA VAL A 93 -12.58 -15.53 9.98
C VAL A 93 -12.40 -16.88 9.30
N VAL A 94 -12.59 -16.94 8.00
CA VAL A 94 -12.18 -18.06 7.14
C VAL A 94 -10.81 -17.76 6.56
N LEU A 95 -9.82 -18.53 6.99
CA LEU A 95 -8.45 -18.42 6.49
C LEU A 95 -8.25 -19.41 5.34
N VAL A 96 -8.15 -18.89 4.12
CA VAL A 96 -7.92 -19.71 2.92
C VAL A 96 -6.43 -19.88 2.68
N VAL A 97 -5.98 -21.13 2.67
CA VAL A 97 -4.58 -21.51 2.41
C VAL A 97 -4.53 -22.50 1.25
N ALA A 98 -3.75 -22.22 0.23
CA ALA A 98 -3.59 -23.14 -0.89
C ALA A 98 -2.67 -24.32 -0.51
N ALA A 99 -3.11 -25.54 -0.79
CA ALA A 99 -2.39 -26.76 -0.42
C ALA A 99 -1.05 -26.93 -1.18
N ASP A 100 -0.93 -26.29 -2.35
CA ASP A 100 0.30 -26.29 -3.15
C ASP A 100 1.34 -25.26 -2.70
N ASP A 101 0.91 -24.13 -2.10
CA ASP A 101 1.81 -23.04 -1.69
C ASP A 101 2.16 -23.07 -0.19
N GLY A 102 1.17 -23.39 0.68
CA GLY A 102 1.32 -23.35 2.13
C GLY A 102 1.10 -21.95 2.72
N LEU A 103 1.62 -21.69 3.94
CA LEU A 103 1.48 -20.42 4.61
C LEU A 103 2.39 -19.37 3.99
N MET A 104 1.79 -18.24 3.61
CA MET A 104 2.48 -17.07 3.04
C MET A 104 2.46 -15.88 4.03
N PRO A 105 3.29 -14.86 3.85
CA PRO A 105 3.36 -13.72 4.79
C PRO A 105 2.00 -13.06 5.04
N GLN A 106 1.16 -12.89 4.01
CA GLN A 106 -0.19 -12.32 4.17
C GLN A 106 -1.15 -13.26 4.90
N THR A 107 -0.92 -14.58 4.85
CA THR A 107 -1.67 -15.56 5.65
C THR A 107 -1.36 -15.38 7.14
N ILE A 108 -0.08 -15.18 7.48
CA ILE A 108 0.36 -14.92 8.85
C ILE A 108 -0.20 -13.59 9.36
N GLU A 109 -0.19 -12.56 8.51
CA GLU A 109 -0.82 -11.26 8.81
C GLU A 109 -2.33 -11.41 9.10
N ALA A 110 -3.04 -12.21 8.31
CA ALA A 110 -4.46 -12.49 8.50
C ALA A 110 -4.74 -13.19 9.85
N ILE A 111 -3.90 -14.15 10.25
CA ILE A 111 -3.96 -14.79 11.57
C ILE A 111 -3.80 -13.76 12.69
N ASN A 112 -2.84 -12.84 12.55
CA ASN A 112 -2.60 -11.80 13.55
C ASN A 112 -3.77 -10.82 13.65
N HIS A 113 -4.41 -10.43 12.53
CA HIS A 113 -5.60 -9.59 12.54
C HIS A 113 -6.79 -10.28 13.23
N ALA A 114 -7.05 -11.55 12.91
CA ALA A 114 -8.11 -12.32 13.55
C ALA A 114 -7.91 -12.46 15.07
N ARG A 115 -6.67 -12.72 15.51
CA ARG A 115 -6.33 -12.77 16.94
C ARG A 115 -6.45 -11.41 17.63
N ALA A 116 -6.03 -10.33 16.96
CA ALA A 116 -6.17 -8.98 17.51
C ALA A 116 -7.63 -8.57 17.70
N ALA A 117 -8.52 -9.08 16.85
CA ALA A 117 -9.97 -8.88 16.92
C ALA A 117 -10.66 -9.89 17.86
N ASP A 118 -9.93 -10.88 18.40
CA ASP A 118 -10.44 -11.95 19.26
C ASP A 118 -11.59 -12.76 18.63
N VAL A 119 -11.46 -13.09 17.35
CA VAL A 119 -12.46 -13.84 16.57
C VAL A 119 -11.96 -15.24 16.23
N PRO A 120 -12.85 -16.27 16.25
CA PRO A 120 -12.48 -17.63 15.87
C PRO A 120 -12.06 -17.75 14.42
N ILE A 121 -11.08 -18.63 14.16
CA ILE A 121 -10.52 -18.89 12.84
C ILE A 121 -10.92 -20.29 12.39
N VAL A 122 -11.56 -20.39 11.24
CA VAL A 122 -11.78 -21.64 10.52
C VAL A 122 -10.84 -21.67 9.31
N VAL A 123 -10.11 -22.76 9.13
CA VAL A 123 -9.14 -22.87 8.04
C VAL A 123 -9.72 -23.66 6.87
N ALA A 124 -9.64 -23.09 5.69
CA ALA A 124 -9.98 -23.75 4.43
C ALA A 124 -8.69 -24.04 3.64
N VAL A 125 -8.27 -25.30 3.62
CA VAL A 125 -7.12 -25.76 2.82
C VAL A 125 -7.62 -26.03 1.41
N ASN A 126 -7.39 -25.06 0.53
CA ASN A 126 -7.91 -25.05 -0.84
C ASN A 126 -6.92 -25.63 -1.85
N LYS A 127 -7.41 -25.90 -3.06
CA LYS A 127 -6.66 -26.45 -4.21
C LYS A 127 -6.13 -27.88 -3.98
N ILE A 128 -6.89 -28.71 -3.26
CA ILE A 128 -6.53 -30.13 -3.07
C ILE A 128 -6.58 -30.94 -4.37
N ASP A 129 -7.18 -30.39 -5.42
CA ASP A 129 -7.27 -30.94 -6.77
C ASP A 129 -5.94 -30.92 -7.54
N LYS A 130 -4.96 -30.15 -7.09
CA LYS A 130 -3.66 -30.04 -7.75
C LYS A 130 -2.74 -31.24 -7.45
N ASP A 131 -1.96 -31.67 -8.45
CA ASP A 131 -1.01 -32.80 -8.33
C ASP A 131 0.09 -32.58 -7.26
N ASN A 132 0.44 -31.31 -7.00
CA ASN A 132 1.44 -30.92 -6.01
C ASN A 132 0.84 -30.45 -4.67
N ALA A 133 -0.45 -30.70 -4.44
CA ALA A 133 -1.11 -30.38 -3.18
C ALA A 133 -0.57 -31.22 -2.03
N ASP A 134 -0.20 -30.57 -0.94
CA ASP A 134 0.27 -31.20 0.30
C ASP A 134 -0.46 -30.60 1.53
N PRO A 135 -1.68 -31.04 1.82
CA PRO A 135 -2.44 -30.59 2.99
C PRO A 135 -1.69 -30.83 4.30
N GLN A 136 -0.95 -31.93 4.43
CA GLN A 136 -0.23 -32.26 5.67
C GLN A 136 0.87 -31.27 6.01
N ARG A 137 1.55 -30.76 4.99
CA ARG A 137 2.52 -29.65 5.13
C ARG A 137 1.82 -28.40 5.66
N VAL A 138 0.66 -28.06 5.13
CA VAL A 138 -0.12 -26.89 5.57
C VAL A 138 -0.53 -27.04 7.05
N LEU A 139 -1.04 -28.21 7.44
CA LEU A 139 -1.41 -28.48 8.84
C LEU A 139 -0.22 -28.34 9.79
N THR A 140 0.95 -28.83 9.39
CA THR A 140 2.18 -28.68 10.18
C THR A 140 2.58 -27.22 10.36
N GLN A 141 2.51 -26.42 9.28
CA GLN A 141 2.80 -24.99 9.34
C GLN A 141 1.78 -24.23 10.20
N LEU A 142 0.49 -24.56 10.12
CA LEU A 142 -0.56 -23.96 10.95
C LEU A 142 -0.30 -24.20 12.44
N ALA A 143 0.12 -25.40 12.79
CA ALA A 143 0.44 -25.77 14.19
C ALA A 143 1.60 -24.92 14.77
N GLU A 144 2.56 -24.48 13.95
CA GLU A 144 3.63 -23.54 14.36
C GLU A 144 3.08 -22.17 14.79
N TYR A 145 1.91 -21.81 14.28
CA TYR A 145 1.17 -20.59 14.64
C TYR A 145 0.02 -20.88 15.63
N GLU A 146 0.10 -21.95 16.41
CA GLU A 146 -0.90 -22.32 17.43
C GLU A 146 -2.31 -22.57 16.87
N LEU A 147 -2.45 -22.83 15.58
CA LEU A 147 -3.68 -23.29 14.93
C LEU A 147 -3.59 -24.82 14.78
N VAL A 148 -3.84 -25.52 15.87
CA VAL A 148 -3.74 -26.99 15.89
C VAL A 148 -5.07 -27.61 15.46
N PRO A 149 -5.08 -28.43 14.40
CA PRO A 149 -6.30 -29.07 13.92
C PRO A 149 -6.98 -29.96 14.97
N GLU A 150 -8.30 -30.05 14.95
CA GLU A 150 -9.06 -30.98 15.82
C GLU A 150 -8.60 -32.43 15.67
N SER A 151 -8.24 -32.86 14.47
CA SER A 151 -7.70 -34.19 14.19
C SER A 151 -6.39 -34.49 14.92
N TRP A 152 -5.66 -33.46 15.36
CA TRP A 152 -4.43 -33.56 16.17
C TRP A 152 -4.67 -33.25 17.64
N GLY A 153 -5.94 -33.11 18.07
CA GLY A 153 -6.32 -32.80 19.44
C GLY A 153 -6.32 -31.33 19.82
N GLY A 154 -6.31 -30.45 18.83
CA GLY A 154 -6.49 -29.00 18.99
C GLY A 154 -7.96 -28.58 18.93
N ASP A 155 -8.19 -27.29 18.71
CA ASP A 155 -9.49 -26.63 18.66
C ASP A 155 -9.78 -25.94 17.32
N THR A 156 -8.84 -26.00 16.39
CA THR A 156 -8.98 -25.33 15.08
C THR A 156 -9.69 -26.25 14.09
N ILE A 157 -10.83 -25.78 13.57
CA ILE A 157 -11.55 -26.46 12.50
C ILE A 157 -10.81 -26.24 11.19
N VAL A 158 -10.48 -27.34 10.50
CA VAL A 158 -9.82 -27.34 9.21
C VAL A 158 -10.63 -28.14 8.20
N VAL A 159 -10.96 -27.52 7.07
CA VAL A 159 -11.68 -28.15 5.96
C VAL A 159 -10.78 -28.21 4.74
N GLU A 160 -10.55 -29.42 4.21
CA GLU A 160 -9.84 -29.62 2.97
C GLU A 160 -10.82 -29.51 1.78
N MET A 161 -10.49 -28.67 0.79
CA MET A 161 -11.44 -28.34 -0.25
C MET A 161 -10.80 -27.98 -1.60
N SER A 162 -11.62 -28.03 -2.66
CA SER A 162 -11.35 -27.40 -3.96
C SER A 162 -12.49 -26.46 -4.31
N ALA A 163 -12.23 -25.17 -4.26
CA ALA A 163 -13.19 -24.15 -4.66
C ALA A 163 -13.54 -24.25 -6.14
N LEU A 164 -12.56 -24.64 -6.97
CA LEU A 164 -12.74 -24.81 -8.43
C LEU A 164 -13.71 -25.94 -8.74
N GLU A 165 -13.53 -27.09 -8.13
CA GLU A 165 -14.38 -28.28 -8.36
C GLU A 165 -15.64 -28.30 -7.50
N GLY A 166 -15.70 -27.48 -6.44
CA GLY A 166 -16.81 -27.40 -5.49
C GLY A 166 -16.77 -28.50 -4.41
N VAL A 167 -15.65 -29.20 -4.28
CA VAL A 167 -15.47 -30.24 -3.26
C VAL A 167 -15.20 -29.57 -1.90
N GLY A 168 -15.88 -30.03 -0.82
CA GLY A 168 -15.68 -29.54 0.55
C GLY A 168 -16.33 -28.18 0.86
N VAL A 169 -16.96 -27.50 -0.11
CA VAL A 169 -17.58 -26.16 0.11
C VAL A 169 -18.80 -26.27 1.04
N ASP A 170 -19.67 -27.25 0.83
CA ASP A 170 -20.83 -27.48 1.68
C ASP A 170 -20.42 -27.86 3.11
N GLU A 171 -19.34 -28.62 3.25
CA GLU A 171 -18.75 -28.96 4.56
C GLU A 171 -18.23 -27.71 5.28
N LEU A 172 -17.52 -26.82 4.56
CA LEU A 172 -17.08 -25.53 5.11
C LEU A 172 -18.26 -24.72 5.63
N ILE A 173 -19.33 -24.60 4.85
CA ILE A 173 -20.54 -23.86 5.25
C ILE A 173 -21.18 -24.49 6.51
N ALA A 174 -21.26 -25.80 6.57
CA ALA A 174 -21.79 -26.52 7.73
C ALA A 174 -20.94 -26.26 8.99
N GLN A 175 -19.61 -26.32 8.87
CA GLN A 175 -18.72 -26.03 10.00
C GLN A 175 -18.82 -24.56 10.47
N LEU A 176 -18.96 -23.62 9.55
CA LEU A 176 -19.15 -22.19 9.89
C LEU A 176 -20.43 -21.96 10.69
N GLN A 177 -21.48 -22.71 10.40
CA GLN A 177 -22.73 -22.63 11.16
C GLN A 177 -22.60 -23.23 12.55
N VAL A 178 -21.87 -24.34 12.70
CA VAL A 178 -21.57 -24.91 14.02
C VAL A 178 -20.81 -23.91 14.90
N VAL A 179 -19.80 -23.23 14.33
CA VAL A 179 -19.07 -22.19 15.07
C VAL A 179 -20.00 -21.03 15.44
N ALA A 180 -20.87 -20.59 14.51
CA ALA A 180 -21.82 -19.51 14.79
C ALA A 180 -22.83 -19.87 15.90
N GLU A 181 -23.23 -21.13 15.99
CA GLU A 181 -24.09 -21.62 17.09
C GLU A 181 -23.35 -21.63 18.44
N ILE A 182 -22.08 -22.00 18.45
CA ILE A 182 -21.25 -21.97 19.66
C ILE A 182 -21.05 -20.56 20.18
N GLU A 183 -20.87 -19.59 19.28
CA GLU A 183 -20.68 -18.16 19.60
C GLU A 183 -21.99 -17.46 20.04
N ASP A 184 -23.15 -18.14 19.96
CA ASP A 184 -24.48 -17.63 20.37
C ASP A 184 -24.74 -16.18 19.87
N LEU A 185 -24.61 -15.99 18.57
CA LEU A 185 -24.68 -14.66 17.94
C LEU A 185 -26.10 -14.08 18.01
N GLN A 186 -26.25 -13.03 18.80
CA GLN A 186 -27.53 -12.37 19.04
C GLN A 186 -27.44 -10.87 18.80
N ALA A 187 -28.53 -10.25 18.41
CA ALA A 187 -28.69 -8.81 18.31
C ALA A 187 -30.14 -8.38 18.56
N ASN A 188 -30.36 -7.17 19.05
CA ASN A 188 -31.68 -6.59 19.15
C ASN A 188 -32.10 -5.98 17.81
N PRO A 189 -33.09 -6.54 17.08
CA PRO A 189 -33.56 -6.01 15.81
C PRO A 189 -34.49 -4.79 15.97
N ASN A 190 -35.06 -4.56 17.15
CA ASN A 190 -36.07 -3.54 17.40
C ASN A 190 -35.48 -2.17 17.77
N GLY A 191 -34.20 -2.12 18.11
CA GLY A 191 -33.47 -0.91 18.49
C GLY A 191 -33.13 0.00 17.30
N ARG A 192 -32.47 1.12 17.59
CA ARG A 192 -31.91 2.01 16.56
C ARG A 192 -30.75 1.30 15.86
N ALA A 193 -30.74 1.45 14.53
CA ALA A 193 -29.69 0.84 13.73
C ALA A 193 -28.30 1.40 14.10
N LYS A 194 -27.37 0.48 14.33
CA LYS A 194 -25.95 0.70 14.54
C LYS A 194 -25.18 -0.28 13.66
N GLY A 195 -24.00 0.11 13.22
CA GLY A 195 -23.12 -0.74 12.44
C GLY A 195 -21.86 -0.01 12.03
N ILE A 196 -21.19 -0.54 11.02
CA ILE A 196 -19.91 -0.04 10.52
C ILE A 196 -19.99 0.26 9.02
N VAL A 197 -19.27 1.28 8.58
CA VAL A 197 -19.05 1.58 7.16
C VAL A 197 -17.98 0.66 6.63
N ILE A 198 -18.35 -0.25 5.75
CA ILE A 198 -17.40 -1.16 5.09
C ILE A 198 -16.63 -0.44 4.00
N GLU A 199 -17.37 0.30 3.14
CA GLU A 199 -16.80 1.03 2.01
C GLU A 199 -17.66 2.26 1.68
N ALA A 200 -17.05 3.29 1.10
CA ALA A 200 -17.77 4.49 0.68
C ALA A 200 -17.20 5.05 -0.63
N GLN A 201 -18.10 5.62 -1.43
CA GLN A 201 -17.77 6.18 -2.75
C GLN A 201 -18.61 7.40 -3.09
N LEU A 202 -18.14 8.19 -4.04
CA LEU A 202 -18.86 9.30 -4.62
C LEU A 202 -19.36 8.94 -6.03
N ASP A 203 -20.66 8.66 -6.14
CA ASP A 203 -21.29 8.37 -7.42
C ASP A 203 -21.74 9.67 -8.11
N LYS A 204 -21.46 9.84 -9.40
CA LYS A 204 -21.78 11.06 -10.15
C LYS A 204 -23.29 11.37 -10.21
N GLY A 205 -24.14 10.35 -10.18
CA GLY A 205 -25.61 10.51 -10.28
C GLY A 205 -26.32 10.46 -8.93
N ARG A 206 -25.82 9.63 -8.02
CA ARG A 206 -26.46 9.32 -6.73
C ARG A 206 -25.86 10.09 -5.55
N GLY A 207 -24.69 10.72 -5.74
CA GLY A 207 -23.93 11.40 -4.69
C GLY A 207 -23.17 10.44 -3.78
N PRO A 208 -22.95 10.81 -2.50
CA PRO A 208 -22.30 9.92 -1.54
C PRO A 208 -23.09 8.62 -1.33
N VAL A 209 -22.41 7.49 -1.50
CA VAL A 209 -22.93 6.13 -1.30
C VAL A 209 -22.02 5.44 -0.30
N ALA A 210 -22.60 4.90 0.77
CA ALA A 210 -21.85 4.10 1.75
C ALA A 210 -22.41 2.68 1.80
N THR A 211 -21.54 1.68 1.72
CA THR A 211 -21.87 0.30 2.03
C THR A 211 -21.67 0.11 3.52
N ILE A 212 -22.74 -0.19 4.24
CA ILE A 212 -22.72 -0.41 5.68
C ILE A 212 -23.11 -1.84 6.01
N LEU A 213 -22.54 -2.36 7.08
CA LEU A 213 -22.95 -3.59 7.71
C LEU A 213 -23.70 -3.23 9.00
N ILE A 214 -24.92 -3.70 9.12
CA ILE A 214 -25.73 -3.46 10.32
C ILE A 214 -25.36 -4.47 11.39
N ASP A 215 -25.00 -3.98 12.55
CA ASP A 215 -24.61 -4.78 13.70
C ASP A 215 -25.84 -5.08 14.59
N LYS A 216 -26.62 -4.04 14.90
CA LYS A 216 -27.88 -4.15 15.63
C LYS A 216 -28.93 -3.14 15.16
N GLY A 217 -30.17 -3.39 15.55
CA GLY A 217 -31.31 -2.56 15.16
C GLY A 217 -31.75 -2.80 13.72
N THR A 218 -32.77 -2.10 13.30
CA THR A 218 -33.28 -2.12 11.92
C THR A 218 -33.26 -0.74 11.30
N LEU A 219 -32.53 -0.60 10.19
CA LEU A 219 -32.48 0.62 9.41
C LEU A 219 -33.65 0.68 8.42
N LYS A 220 -34.31 1.83 8.34
CA LYS A 220 -35.43 2.05 7.43
C LYS A 220 -35.21 3.28 6.55
N ILE A 221 -35.84 3.28 5.38
CA ILE A 221 -35.89 4.47 4.53
C ILE A 221 -36.53 5.61 5.33
N GLY A 222 -35.88 6.77 5.34
CA GLY A 222 -36.32 7.95 6.07
C GLY A 222 -35.66 8.17 7.40
N ASP A 223 -34.90 7.21 7.92
CA ASP A 223 -34.18 7.36 9.18
C ASP A 223 -33.07 8.41 9.08
N PRO A 224 -32.94 9.28 10.09
CA PRO A 224 -31.78 10.14 10.21
C PRO A 224 -30.56 9.32 10.60
N ILE A 225 -29.43 9.55 9.94
CA ILE A 225 -28.21 8.76 10.12
C ILE A 225 -26.97 9.64 10.29
N VAL A 226 -25.99 9.10 10.98
CA VAL A 226 -24.62 9.63 11.13
C VAL A 226 -23.64 8.50 10.84
N ALA A 227 -22.65 8.78 10.00
CA ALA A 227 -21.53 7.89 9.72
C ALA A 227 -20.25 8.75 9.78
N GLY A 228 -19.41 8.53 10.80
CA GLY A 228 -18.27 9.40 11.04
C GLY A 228 -18.64 10.89 11.08
N GLY A 229 -18.07 11.68 10.17
CA GLY A 229 -18.39 13.10 9.98
C GLY A 229 -19.57 13.37 9.05
N ALA A 230 -20.00 12.38 8.27
CA ALA A 230 -21.15 12.48 7.36
C ALA A 230 -22.46 12.28 8.12
N TRP A 231 -23.51 12.97 7.69
CA TRP A 231 -24.85 12.86 8.25
C TRP A 231 -25.90 12.98 7.16
N GLY A 232 -27.11 12.54 7.41
CA GLY A 232 -28.16 12.66 6.43
C GLY A 232 -29.44 11.95 6.81
N LYS A 233 -30.27 11.72 5.80
CA LYS A 233 -31.50 10.94 5.90
C LYS A 233 -31.47 9.85 4.83
N VAL A 234 -31.72 8.62 5.20
CA VAL A 234 -31.76 7.50 4.26
C VAL A 234 -32.79 7.77 3.17
N ARG A 235 -32.34 8.01 1.95
CA ARG A 235 -33.19 8.23 0.78
C ARG A 235 -33.52 6.91 0.09
N ALA A 236 -32.58 6.03 -0.01
CA ALA A 236 -32.72 4.71 -0.59
C ALA A 236 -31.70 3.75 0.04
N MET A 237 -32.05 2.48 0.05
CA MET A 237 -31.17 1.36 0.41
C MET A 237 -31.19 0.35 -0.72
N ILE A 238 -30.02 -0.18 -1.04
CA ILE A 238 -29.81 -1.17 -2.10
C ILE A 238 -29.08 -2.35 -1.49
N ASN A 239 -29.60 -3.56 -1.70
CA ASN A 239 -28.96 -4.79 -1.24
C ASN A 239 -27.77 -5.19 -2.15
N ASP A 240 -27.07 -6.25 -1.81
CA ASP A 240 -25.96 -6.82 -2.56
C ASP A 240 -26.34 -7.33 -3.97
N LYS A 241 -27.63 -7.59 -4.22
CA LYS A 241 -28.18 -7.96 -5.54
C LYS A 241 -28.57 -6.78 -6.42
N GLY A 242 -28.38 -5.53 -5.92
CA GLY A 242 -28.75 -4.32 -6.63
C GLY A 242 -30.23 -3.95 -6.52
N GLU A 243 -31.01 -4.60 -5.65
CA GLU A 243 -32.44 -4.35 -5.47
C GLU A 243 -32.68 -3.29 -4.39
N MET A 244 -33.68 -2.46 -4.60
CA MET A 244 -34.10 -1.48 -3.60
C MET A 244 -34.89 -2.15 -2.47
N ILE A 245 -34.43 -1.96 -1.23
CA ILE A 245 -35.07 -2.50 -0.04
C ILE A 245 -35.60 -1.37 0.86
N LYS A 246 -36.64 -1.63 1.66
CA LYS A 246 -37.27 -0.64 2.54
C LYS A 246 -36.69 -0.67 3.96
N SER A 247 -36.16 -1.82 4.39
CA SER A 247 -35.60 -2.04 5.71
C SER A 247 -34.47 -3.05 5.65
N ALA A 248 -33.48 -2.92 6.53
CA ALA A 248 -32.39 -3.84 6.71
C ALA A 248 -32.15 -4.08 8.20
N GLY A 249 -32.08 -5.35 8.60
CA GLY A 249 -31.84 -5.78 9.98
C GLY A 249 -30.37 -6.12 10.26
N PRO A 250 -30.08 -6.68 11.43
CA PRO A 250 -28.72 -7.10 11.83
C PRO A 250 -28.05 -8.03 10.81
N SER A 251 -26.72 -7.93 10.70
CA SER A 251 -25.87 -8.69 9.80
C SER A 251 -26.19 -8.52 8.30
N THR A 252 -26.98 -7.50 7.92
CA THR A 252 -27.33 -7.23 6.53
C THR A 252 -26.41 -6.16 5.95
N PRO A 253 -25.62 -6.47 4.89
CA PRO A 253 -24.88 -5.46 4.16
C PRO A 253 -25.84 -4.68 3.24
N VAL A 254 -25.72 -3.35 3.25
CA VAL A 254 -26.61 -2.49 2.45
C VAL A 254 -25.89 -1.23 2.01
N GLN A 255 -26.13 -0.84 0.75
CA GLN A 255 -25.71 0.46 0.24
C GLN A 255 -26.75 1.51 0.63
N VAL A 256 -26.31 2.57 1.27
CA VAL A 256 -27.15 3.67 1.75
C VAL A 256 -26.87 4.94 0.96
N LEU A 257 -27.93 5.59 0.51
CA LEU A 257 -27.92 6.88 -0.17
C LEU A 257 -28.58 7.95 0.72
N GLY A 258 -28.03 9.17 0.66
CA GLY A 258 -28.64 10.32 1.36
C GLY A 258 -27.74 10.95 2.41
N LEU A 259 -26.48 10.54 2.51
CA LEU A 259 -25.44 11.18 3.31
C LEU A 259 -25.04 12.53 2.71
N SER A 260 -24.60 13.46 3.57
CA SER A 260 -24.12 14.79 3.18
C SER A 260 -22.75 14.78 2.53
N ASP A 261 -21.94 13.77 2.86
CA ASP A 261 -20.55 13.61 2.42
C ASP A 261 -20.19 12.12 2.39
N VAL A 262 -19.04 11.77 1.84
CA VAL A 262 -18.50 10.41 1.85
C VAL A 262 -17.89 10.15 3.24
N PRO A 263 -18.40 9.16 4.02
CA PRO A 263 -17.78 8.80 5.29
C PRO A 263 -16.46 8.06 5.08
N GLU A 264 -15.63 8.02 6.11
CA GLU A 264 -14.45 7.17 6.09
C GLU A 264 -14.85 5.69 6.25
N ALA A 265 -14.15 4.82 5.55
CA ALA A 265 -14.35 3.39 5.71
C ALA A 265 -13.85 2.95 7.12
N GLY A 266 -14.64 2.14 7.83
CA GLY A 266 -14.42 1.83 9.24
C GLY A 266 -15.14 2.76 10.22
N ASP A 267 -15.73 3.86 9.73
CA ASP A 267 -16.53 4.73 10.59
C ASP A 267 -17.73 4.00 11.19
N GLU A 268 -18.02 4.31 12.46
CA GLU A 268 -19.24 3.86 13.11
C GLU A 268 -20.45 4.55 12.48
N PHE A 269 -21.40 3.73 12.09
CA PHE A 269 -22.71 4.17 11.59
C PHE A 269 -23.77 4.05 12.69
N ARG A 270 -24.62 5.08 12.85
CA ARG A 270 -25.77 5.06 13.78
C ARG A 270 -26.96 5.79 13.23
N SER A 271 -28.16 5.28 13.49
CA SER A 271 -29.38 6.06 13.31
C SER A 271 -29.61 7.00 14.50
N ALA A 272 -30.00 8.23 14.19
CA ALA A 272 -30.20 9.30 15.17
C ALA A 272 -31.70 9.48 15.50
N PRO A 273 -32.04 10.05 16.68
CA PRO A 273 -33.43 10.33 17.03
C PRO A 273 -34.16 11.29 16.06
N ASN A 274 -33.42 12.24 15.50
CA ASN A 274 -33.91 13.19 14.51
C ASN A 274 -32.76 13.77 13.68
N THR A 275 -33.10 14.39 12.54
CA THR A 275 -32.15 14.96 11.59
C THR A 275 -31.28 16.07 12.18
N LYS A 276 -31.82 16.86 13.14
CA LYS A 276 -31.08 17.95 13.77
C LYS A 276 -29.93 17.42 14.64
N ILE A 277 -30.19 16.36 15.41
CA ILE A 277 -29.15 15.68 16.20
C ILE A 277 -28.10 15.06 15.27
N ALA A 278 -28.53 14.36 14.21
CA ALA A 278 -27.63 13.81 13.21
C ALA A 278 -26.69 14.88 12.64
N GLN A 279 -27.24 16.03 12.26
CA GLN A 279 -26.48 17.16 11.73
C GLN A 279 -25.46 17.70 12.77
N THR A 280 -25.91 17.95 13.99
CA THR A 280 -25.03 18.51 15.05
C THR A 280 -23.85 17.58 15.34
N VAL A 281 -24.11 16.29 15.47
CA VAL A 281 -23.08 15.28 15.75
C VAL A 281 -22.14 15.13 14.56
N GLY A 282 -22.68 15.00 13.34
CA GLY A 282 -21.87 14.88 12.13
C GLY A 282 -20.94 16.07 11.93
N GLN A 283 -21.48 17.30 12.05
CA GLN A 283 -20.65 18.52 11.94
C GLN A 283 -19.56 18.60 13.00
N ALA A 284 -19.85 18.25 14.25
CA ALA A 284 -18.87 18.26 15.33
C ALA A 284 -17.75 17.22 15.08
N ARG A 285 -18.10 16.03 14.58
CA ARG A 285 -17.12 15.00 14.20
C ARG A 285 -16.30 15.42 12.99
N ALA A 286 -16.92 15.99 11.95
CA ALA A 286 -16.23 16.51 10.76
C ALA A 286 -15.18 17.57 11.11
N LEU A 287 -15.51 18.51 12.03
CA LEU A 287 -14.56 19.51 12.52
C LEU A 287 -13.37 18.89 13.26
N ARG A 288 -13.60 17.85 14.07
CA ARG A 288 -12.53 17.13 14.78
C ARG A 288 -11.62 16.37 13.81
N LEU A 289 -12.20 15.69 12.80
CA LEU A 289 -11.45 14.99 11.76
C LEU A 289 -10.56 15.97 10.96
N LYS A 290 -11.12 17.09 10.50
CA LYS A 290 -10.34 18.15 9.84
C LYS A 290 -9.19 18.67 10.71
N ALA A 291 -9.44 18.91 11.99
CA ALA A 291 -8.40 19.36 12.92
C ALA A 291 -7.32 18.30 13.15
N ARG A 292 -7.69 17.03 13.13
CA ARG A 292 -6.74 15.90 13.22
C ARG A 292 -5.88 15.80 11.97
N HIS A 293 -6.48 15.78 10.78
CA HIS A 293 -5.74 15.73 9.51
C HIS A 293 -4.78 16.91 9.35
N LEU A 294 -5.21 18.14 9.68
CA LEU A 294 -4.35 19.32 9.67
C LEU A 294 -3.17 19.20 10.66
N ARG A 295 -3.34 18.53 11.80
CA ARG A 295 -2.25 18.28 12.76
C ARG A 295 -1.30 17.18 12.28
N GLU A 296 -1.81 16.16 11.62
CA GLU A 296 -1.01 15.07 11.04
C GLU A 296 -0.16 15.61 9.88
N ASP A 297 -0.75 16.36 8.97
CA ASP A 297 -0.03 17.01 7.87
C ASP A 297 0.95 18.09 8.35
N SER A 298 0.64 18.81 9.45
CA SER A 298 1.55 19.80 10.04
C SER A 298 2.65 19.18 10.90
N ARG A 299 2.45 17.99 11.49
CA ARG A 299 3.51 17.28 12.22
C ARG A 299 4.62 16.79 11.30
N VAL A 300 4.31 16.49 10.06
CA VAL A 300 5.32 16.20 9.03
C VAL A 300 6.16 17.45 8.74
N LYS A 301 5.60 18.68 8.89
CA LYS A 301 6.31 19.96 8.67
C LYS A 301 6.88 20.64 9.92
N THR A 302 6.42 20.31 11.13
CA THR A 302 6.76 21.04 12.37
C THR A 302 7.68 20.31 13.34
N GLY A 303 8.24 19.15 12.96
CA GLY A 303 9.30 18.46 13.72
C GLY A 303 10.69 19.08 13.59
N THR A 304 10.89 20.01 12.66
CA THR A 304 12.17 20.67 12.41
C THR A 304 12.39 21.82 13.39
N LYS A 305 13.40 21.69 14.26
CA LYS A 305 13.96 22.82 15.02
C LYS A 305 14.50 23.85 14.03
N LEU A 306 14.56 25.13 14.45
CA LEU A 306 15.15 26.21 13.63
C LEU A 306 16.55 25.84 13.07
N GLU A 307 17.31 25.03 13.80
CA GLU A 307 18.62 24.49 13.41
C GLU A 307 18.53 23.52 12.23
N ASP A 308 17.46 22.68 12.19
CA ASP A 308 17.20 21.76 11.07
C ASP A 308 16.72 22.52 9.81
N LEU A 309 15.99 23.64 10.01
CA LEU A 309 15.58 24.52 8.91
C LEU A 309 16.80 25.19 8.25
N PHE A 310 17.78 25.63 9.05
CA PHE A 310 19.05 26.15 8.53
C PHE A 310 19.89 25.07 7.86
N ALA A 311 19.86 23.83 8.36
CA ALA A 311 20.53 22.70 7.73
C ALA A 311 19.87 22.33 6.38
N GLN A 312 18.54 22.41 6.28
CA GLN A 312 17.81 22.20 5.02
C GLN A 312 18.09 23.29 3.99
N ILE A 313 18.17 24.56 4.41
CA ILE A 313 18.52 25.68 3.52
C ILE A 313 19.98 25.55 3.02
N GLN A 314 20.88 24.99 3.83
CA GLN A 314 22.28 24.74 3.42
C GLN A 314 22.45 23.47 2.56
N ALA A 315 21.55 22.49 2.68
CA ALA A 315 21.61 21.22 1.93
C ALA A 315 21.03 21.28 0.49
N GLY A 316 20.51 22.44 0.07
CA GLY A 316 19.77 22.59 -1.19
C GLY A 316 18.30 22.15 -1.05
N GLU A 317 17.44 22.68 -1.93
CA GLU A 317 16.03 22.25 -1.96
C GLU A 317 15.97 20.77 -2.35
N LYS A 318 15.41 19.92 -1.46
CA LYS A 318 15.13 18.52 -1.78
C LYS A 318 14.14 18.49 -2.93
N ALA A 319 14.38 17.59 -3.88
CA ALA A 319 13.40 17.33 -4.92
C ALA A 319 12.09 16.85 -4.27
N SER A 320 10.96 17.39 -4.70
CA SER A 320 9.64 17.01 -4.19
C SER A 320 8.72 16.58 -5.33
N LEU A 321 8.05 15.43 -5.15
CA LEU A 321 7.00 14.97 -6.04
C LEU A 321 5.63 15.33 -5.44
N ASN A 322 4.96 16.33 -6.02
CA ASN A 322 3.63 16.74 -5.59
C ASN A 322 2.57 15.88 -6.29
N ILE A 323 1.65 15.31 -5.52
CA ILE A 323 0.63 14.39 -6.02
C ILE A 323 -0.77 14.85 -5.60
N ILE A 324 -1.70 14.80 -6.55
CA ILE A 324 -3.14 14.80 -6.30
C ILE A 324 -3.63 13.37 -6.55
N LEU A 325 -4.17 12.72 -5.53
CA LEU A 325 -4.65 11.34 -5.62
C LEU A 325 -6.17 11.29 -5.64
N LYS A 326 -6.73 10.67 -6.68
CA LYS A 326 -8.17 10.39 -6.81
C LYS A 326 -8.39 8.90 -6.92
N ALA A 327 -9.32 8.36 -6.15
CA ALA A 327 -9.68 6.94 -6.18
C ALA A 327 -11.19 6.76 -6.31
N ASP A 328 -11.60 5.57 -6.70
CA ASP A 328 -13.02 5.22 -6.86
C ASP A 328 -13.74 5.06 -5.51
N VAL A 329 -13.07 4.46 -4.53
CA VAL A 329 -13.59 4.21 -3.18
C VAL A 329 -12.60 4.62 -2.10
N GLN A 330 -13.11 4.80 -0.88
CA GLN A 330 -12.32 5.27 0.27
C GLN A 330 -11.19 4.28 0.64
N GLY A 331 -11.47 3.00 0.64
CA GLY A 331 -10.46 1.99 0.95
C GLY A 331 -9.33 1.94 -0.07
N SER A 332 -9.61 2.12 -1.36
CA SER A 332 -8.57 2.26 -2.40
C SER A 332 -7.70 3.49 -2.16
N LEU A 333 -8.32 4.63 -1.79
CA LEU A 333 -7.60 5.87 -1.46
C LEU A 333 -6.63 5.67 -0.29
N GLU A 334 -7.07 5.00 0.77
CA GLU A 334 -6.25 4.66 1.94
C GLU A 334 -5.08 3.75 1.55
N ALA A 335 -5.35 2.65 0.84
CA ALA A 335 -4.35 1.66 0.44
C ALA A 335 -3.25 2.27 -0.45
N VAL A 336 -3.63 3.06 -1.46
CA VAL A 336 -2.67 3.74 -2.34
C VAL A 336 -1.87 4.78 -1.57
N THR A 337 -2.52 5.56 -0.69
CA THR A 337 -1.83 6.57 0.14
C THR A 337 -0.78 5.94 1.04
N GLU A 338 -1.13 4.86 1.76
CA GLU A 338 -0.21 4.17 2.66
C GLU A 338 0.95 3.52 1.90
N SER A 339 0.65 2.89 0.75
CA SER A 339 1.67 2.25 -0.08
C SER A 339 2.65 3.27 -0.66
N LEU A 340 2.17 4.43 -1.13
CA LEU A 340 3.02 5.51 -1.62
C LEU A 340 3.90 6.11 -0.51
N ARG A 341 3.39 6.27 0.71
CA ARG A 341 4.18 6.72 1.86
C ARG A 341 5.34 5.77 2.20
N ARG A 342 5.18 4.47 1.97
CA ARG A 342 6.26 3.49 2.17
C ARG A 342 7.38 3.61 1.12
N LEU A 343 7.11 4.25 -0.02
CA LEU A 343 8.10 4.54 -1.05
C LEU A 343 8.90 5.82 -0.79
N GLU A 344 8.55 6.63 0.22
CA GLU A 344 9.29 7.84 0.57
C GLU A 344 10.76 7.54 0.85
N ARG A 345 11.62 8.36 0.27
CA ARG A 345 13.08 8.27 0.41
C ARG A 345 13.62 9.53 1.10
N PRO A 346 14.73 9.45 1.84
CA PRO A 346 15.29 10.60 2.55
C PRO A 346 15.66 11.78 1.62
N GLU A 347 15.96 11.48 0.34
CA GLU A 347 16.45 12.45 -0.65
C GLU A 347 15.33 13.13 -1.44
N VAL A 348 14.16 12.47 -1.58
CA VAL A 348 13.01 12.95 -2.36
C VAL A 348 11.77 12.94 -1.47
N ASP A 349 11.12 14.10 -1.37
CA ASP A 349 9.90 14.28 -0.57
C ASP A 349 8.66 14.00 -1.43
N LEU A 350 7.74 13.18 -0.93
CA LEU A 350 6.47 12.88 -1.58
C LEU A 350 5.35 13.65 -0.89
N GLN A 351 4.75 14.63 -1.56
CA GLN A 351 3.75 15.51 -0.99
C GLN A 351 2.36 15.26 -1.59
N PHE A 352 1.42 14.90 -0.75
CA PHE A 352 0.01 14.84 -1.14
C PHE A 352 -0.61 16.23 -1.03
N VAL A 353 -0.83 16.88 -2.18
CA VAL A 353 -1.51 18.18 -2.26
C VAL A 353 -2.99 18.03 -1.95
N HIS A 354 -3.60 16.98 -2.51
CA HIS A 354 -5.01 16.67 -2.29
C HIS A 354 -5.26 15.17 -2.47
N ARG A 355 -6.18 14.64 -1.66
CA ARG A 355 -6.62 13.23 -1.73
C ARG A 355 -8.13 13.21 -1.58
N ASP A 356 -8.81 12.57 -2.52
CA ASP A 356 -10.27 12.55 -2.49
C ASP A 356 -10.83 11.36 -3.29
N VAL A 357 -12.09 11.01 -3.02
CA VAL A 357 -12.81 9.94 -3.70
C VAL A 357 -13.67 10.53 -4.84
N GLY A 358 -13.71 9.83 -5.95
CA GLY A 358 -14.49 10.19 -7.13
C GLY A 358 -13.65 10.50 -8.36
N GLY A 359 -14.29 10.87 -9.46
CA GLY A 359 -13.62 11.18 -10.74
C GLY A 359 -12.78 12.45 -10.68
N ILE A 360 -11.86 12.57 -11.61
CA ILE A 360 -10.99 13.76 -11.75
C ILE A 360 -11.81 14.88 -12.40
N THR A 361 -11.83 16.05 -11.75
CA THR A 361 -12.62 17.23 -12.11
C THR A 361 -11.77 18.41 -12.57
N GLU A 362 -12.40 19.46 -13.13
CA GLU A 362 -11.71 20.72 -13.51
C GLU A 362 -11.00 21.38 -12.31
N ASN A 363 -11.56 21.26 -11.10
CA ASN A 363 -10.93 21.82 -9.89
C ASN A 363 -9.61 21.11 -9.55
N ASP A 364 -9.56 19.79 -9.75
CA ASP A 364 -8.34 19.02 -9.53
C ASP A 364 -7.23 19.44 -10.51
N ILE A 365 -7.59 19.72 -11.78
CA ILE A 365 -6.65 20.22 -12.79
C ILE A 365 -6.13 21.61 -12.40
N THR A 366 -7.02 22.52 -12.00
CA THR A 366 -6.63 23.87 -11.58
C THR A 366 -5.69 23.84 -10.37
N LEU A 367 -5.98 22.96 -9.40
CA LEU A 367 -5.13 22.78 -8.24
C LEU A 367 -3.76 22.19 -8.61
N ALA A 368 -3.74 21.18 -9.50
CA ALA A 368 -2.52 20.56 -10.00
C ALA A 368 -1.61 21.57 -10.70
N ASN A 369 -2.18 22.40 -11.58
CA ASN A 369 -1.44 23.46 -12.26
C ASN A 369 -0.85 24.47 -11.26
N ALA A 370 -1.64 24.91 -10.27
CA ALA A 370 -1.19 25.87 -9.26
C ALA A 370 -0.08 25.33 -8.34
N THR A 371 0.00 24.02 -8.16
CA THR A 371 0.94 23.36 -7.23
C THR A 371 2.03 22.54 -7.94
N ASN A 372 2.05 22.56 -9.26
CA ASN A 372 2.91 21.72 -10.10
C ASN A 372 2.83 20.23 -9.68
N ALA A 373 1.61 19.73 -9.52
CA ALA A 373 1.35 18.37 -9.08
C ALA A 373 0.94 17.47 -10.24
N THR A 374 1.33 16.20 -10.17
CA THR A 374 0.82 15.13 -11.04
C THR A 374 -0.46 14.56 -10.45
N ILE A 375 -1.48 14.35 -11.29
CA ILE A 375 -2.74 13.74 -10.86
C ILE A 375 -2.66 12.22 -11.08
N LEU A 376 -2.84 11.47 -9.99
CA LEU A 376 -2.95 10.02 -10.02
C LEU A 376 -4.41 9.60 -9.83
N GLY A 377 -4.96 8.89 -10.82
CA GLY A 377 -6.30 8.32 -10.76
C GLY A 377 -6.24 6.81 -10.60
N PHE A 378 -6.77 6.28 -9.49
CA PHE A 378 -6.91 4.84 -9.29
C PHE A 378 -8.37 4.42 -9.51
N ASN A 379 -8.61 3.56 -10.51
CA ASN A 379 -9.92 3.15 -11.02
C ASN A 379 -10.85 4.32 -11.42
N VAL A 380 -10.31 5.53 -11.61
CA VAL A 380 -11.07 6.70 -12.01
C VAL A 380 -10.50 7.33 -13.29
N ARG A 381 -11.33 8.11 -13.96
CA ARG A 381 -10.97 8.80 -15.21
C ARG A 381 -11.37 10.27 -15.12
N PRO A 382 -10.64 11.15 -15.81
CA PRO A 382 -11.05 12.55 -15.96
C PRO A 382 -12.34 12.64 -16.78
N ASP A 383 -13.20 13.56 -16.40
CA ASP A 383 -14.36 13.92 -17.22
C ASP A 383 -13.91 14.66 -18.51
N GLY A 384 -14.85 14.85 -19.44
CA GLY A 384 -14.53 15.44 -20.75
C GLY A 384 -14.02 16.88 -20.68
N LYS A 385 -14.42 17.64 -19.65
CA LYS A 385 -13.96 19.03 -19.44
C LYS A 385 -12.58 19.04 -18.75
N ALA A 386 -12.40 18.22 -17.72
CA ALA A 386 -11.12 18.07 -17.04
C ALA A 386 -10.02 17.61 -18.01
N ARG A 387 -10.32 16.68 -18.92
CA ARG A 387 -9.36 16.23 -19.94
C ARG A 387 -8.90 17.38 -20.85
N LYS A 388 -9.84 18.17 -21.37
CA LYS A 388 -9.52 19.32 -22.22
C LYS A 388 -8.71 20.38 -21.47
N LEU A 389 -9.07 20.65 -20.23
CA LEU A 389 -8.35 21.62 -19.41
C LEU A 389 -6.93 21.11 -19.09
N ALA A 390 -6.76 19.82 -18.79
CA ALA A 390 -5.44 19.23 -18.55
C ALA A 390 -4.52 19.35 -19.78
N GLU A 391 -5.06 19.13 -21.00
CA GLU A 391 -4.32 19.33 -22.25
C GLU A 391 -3.92 20.80 -22.47
N GLN A 392 -4.79 21.76 -22.10
CA GLN A 392 -4.52 23.20 -22.22
C GLN A 392 -3.48 23.71 -21.22
N GLU A 393 -3.55 23.21 -19.99
CA GLU A 393 -2.68 23.62 -18.87
C GLU A 393 -1.43 22.73 -18.73
N GLU A 394 -1.24 21.77 -19.64
CA GLU A 394 -0.14 20.79 -19.64
C GLU A 394 0.00 20.02 -18.32
N VAL A 395 -1.13 19.74 -17.65
CA VAL A 395 -1.18 18.96 -16.40
C VAL A 395 -1.12 17.47 -16.70
N GLU A 396 -0.16 16.80 -16.10
CA GLU A 396 0.00 15.34 -16.23
C GLU A 396 -1.06 14.58 -15.43
N ILE A 397 -1.80 13.69 -16.11
CA ILE A 397 -2.75 12.77 -15.49
C ILE A 397 -2.32 11.34 -15.80
N ARG A 398 -2.09 10.55 -14.76
CA ARG A 398 -1.81 9.11 -14.85
C ARG A 398 -2.96 8.33 -14.24
N THR A 399 -3.45 7.32 -14.93
CA THR A 399 -4.59 6.51 -14.47
C THR A 399 -4.23 5.05 -14.44
N TYR A 400 -4.58 4.39 -13.34
CA TYR A 400 -4.24 2.99 -13.06
C TYR A 400 -5.48 2.21 -12.64
N GLU A 401 -5.49 0.92 -12.94
CA GLU A 401 -6.50 -0.04 -12.51
C GLU A 401 -5.91 -1.09 -11.56
N ILE A 402 -4.59 -1.23 -11.56
CA ILE A 402 -3.85 -2.19 -10.74
C ILE A 402 -2.84 -1.42 -9.88
N ILE A 403 -2.89 -1.63 -8.56
CA ILE A 403 -2.05 -0.90 -7.59
C ILE A 403 -0.55 -1.13 -7.81
N TYR A 404 -0.13 -2.32 -8.22
CA TYR A 404 1.29 -2.62 -8.49
C TYR A 404 1.90 -1.71 -9.56
N LYS A 405 1.17 -1.48 -10.66
CA LYS A 405 1.65 -0.61 -11.75
C LYS A 405 1.78 0.83 -11.31
N LEU A 406 0.86 1.29 -10.46
CA LEU A 406 0.92 2.63 -9.89
C LEU A 406 2.19 2.78 -9.03
N LEU A 407 2.44 1.82 -8.14
CA LEU A 407 3.58 1.85 -7.23
C LEU A 407 4.91 1.77 -7.99
N GLU A 408 5.02 0.88 -8.97
CA GLU A 408 6.21 0.72 -9.82
C GLU A 408 6.54 2.02 -10.58
N ASP A 409 5.54 2.63 -11.22
CA ASP A 409 5.74 3.88 -11.98
C ASP A 409 6.17 5.04 -11.08
N ILE A 410 5.60 5.16 -9.88
CA ILE A 410 5.98 6.22 -8.93
C ILE A 410 7.35 5.93 -8.33
N GLU A 411 7.68 4.70 -8.02
CA GLU A 411 9.02 4.33 -7.55
C GLU A 411 10.09 4.68 -8.59
N GLN A 412 9.85 4.35 -9.86
CA GLN A 412 10.76 4.74 -10.95
C GLN A 412 10.86 6.26 -11.11
N ALA A 413 9.75 6.99 -10.93
CA ALA A 413 9.78 8.45 -10.97
C ALA A 413 10.62 9.03 -9.82
N LEU A 414 10.48 8.51 -8.60
CA LEU A 414 11.29 8.92 -7.44
C LEU A 414 12.79 8.61 -7.65
N ILE A 415 13.12 7.43 -8.18
CA ILE A 415 14.51 7.06 -8.52
C ILE A 415 15.09 8.02 -9.57
N GLY A 416 14.30 8.38 -10.60
CA GLY A 416 14.71 9.32 -11.64
C GLY A 416 14.96 10.75 -11.15
N MET A 417 14.41 11.11 -9.98
CA MET A 417 14.62 12.42 -9.33
C MET A 417 15.87 12.45 -8.43
N LEU A 418 16.51 11.31 -8.17
CA LEU A 418 17.71 11.23 -7.33
C LEU A 418 18.93 11.72 -8.12
N ASP A 419 19.85 12.39 -7.40
CA ASP A 419 21.17 12.71 -7.97
C ASP A 419 21.93 11.41 -8.28
N PRO A 420 22.66 11.35 -9.41
CA PRO A 420 23.43 10.17 -9.77
C PRO A 420 24.49 9.85 -8.71
N GLU A 421 24.61 8.60 -8.34
CA GLU A 421 25.72 8.10 -7.51
C GLU A 421 26.90 7.74 -8.39
N TYR A 422 28.09 8.13 -7.93
CA TYR A 422 29.32 7.82 -8.62
C TYR A 422 30.19 6.91 -7.79
N GLU A 423 30.69 5.86 -8.40
CA GLU A 423 31.73 4.98 -7.81
C GLU A 423 33.07 5.29 -8.45
N GLU A 424 34.10 5.48 -7.62
CA GLU A 424 35.47 5.61 -8.10
C GLU A 424 35.99 4.23 -8.58
N VAL A 425 36.03 4.03 -9.89
CA VAL A 425 36.54 2.79 -10.50
C VAL A 425 37.97 2.98 -10.92
N VAL A 426 38.87 2.13 -10.43
CA VAL A 426 40.28 2.11 -10.84
C VAL A 426 40.40 1.73 -12.31
N THR A 427 40.99 2.59 -13.11
CA THR A 427 41.17 2.41 -14.56
C THR A 427 42.56 1.88 -14.93
N GLY A 428 43.55 2.15 -14.09
CA GLY A 428 44.91 1.67 -14.30
C GLY A 428 45.80 1.93 -13.10
N GLU A 429 46.85 1.14 -13.00
CA GLU A 429 47.88 1.21 -11.95
C GLU A 429 49.27 1.21 -12.57
N SER A 430 50.17 2.02 -12.04
CA SER A 430 51.56 2.05 -12.46
C SER A 430 52.50 2.23 -11.30
N GLU A 431 53.63 1.57 -11.35
CA GLU A 431 54.71 1.62 -10.35
C GLU A 431 55.80 2.59 -10.80
N VAL A 432 56.20 3.50 -9.91
CA VAL A 432 57.32 4.43 -10.15
C VAL A 432 58.63 3.67 -10.05
N ARG A 433 59.38 3.61 -11.14
CA ARG A 433 60.71 2.96 -11.20
C ARG A 433 61.85 3.95 -11.13
N GLU A 434 61.73 5.06 -11.87
CA GLU A 434 62.75 6.10 -11.96
C GLU A 434 62.11 7.50 -11.86
N ILE A 435 62.92 8.50 -11.46
CA ILE A 435 62.49 9.88 -11.34
C ILE A 435 63.36 10.76 -12.23
N PHE A 436 62.72 11.44 -13.17
CA PHE A 436 63.38 12.38 -14.07
C PHE A 436 63.08 13.82 -13.66
N ARG A 437 64.10 14.64 -13.51
CA ARG A 437 63.93 16.06 -13.23
C ARG A 437 64.13 16.86 -14.51
N VAL A 438 63.08 17.47 -15.01
CA VAL A 438 63.11 18.28 -16.23
C VAL A 438 63.06 19.77 -15.89
N PRO A 439 64.02 20.60 -16.35
CA PRO A 439 64.00 22.03 -16.14
C PRO A 439 62.67 22.61 -16.64
N LYS A 440 61.99 23.42 -15.84
CA LYS A 440 60.67 24.07 -16.07
C LYS A 440 59.43 23.15 -16.00
N GLN A 441 59.55 21.85 -15.90
CA GLN A 441 58.38 20.94 -15.81
C GLN A 441 58.33 20.17 -14.48
N GLY A 442 59.37 20.24 -13.63
CA GLY A 442 59.43 19.58 -12.36
C GLY A 442 59.87 18.10 -12.45
N ALA A 443 59.42 17.30 -11.46
CA ALA A 443 59.70 15.88 -11.44
C ALA A 443 58.69 15.08 -12.25
N ILE A 444 59.18 14.18 -13.11
CA ILE A 444 58.39 13.26 -13.91
C ILE A 444 58.68 11.83 -13.38
N ALA A 445 57.63 11.10 -13.06
CA ALA A 445 57.71 9.71 -12.65
C ALA A 445 57.84 8.80 -13.88
N GLY A 446 59.01 8.11 -13.99
CA GLY A 446 59.16 7.01 -14.95
C GLY A 446 58.51 5.75 -14.38
N CYS A 447 57.40 5.36 -14.95
CA CYS A 447 56.53 4.33 -14.44
C CYS A 447 56.42 3.13 -15.39
N MET A 448 56.16 1.96 -14.83
CA MET A 448 55.68 0.79 -15.57
C MET A 448 54.23 0.58 -15.24
N VAL A 449 53.36 0.51 -16.26
CA VAL A 449 51.93 0.21 -16.06
C VAL A 449 51.79 -1.26 -15.68
N THR A 450 51.33 -1.51 -14.46
CA THR A 450 51.17 -2.85 -13.87
C THR A 450 49.81 -3.46 -14.13
N SER A 451 48.79 -2.62 -14.30
CA SER A 451 47.41 -3.05 -14.58
C SER A 451 46.61 -1.97 -15.31
N GLY A 452 45.71 -2.38 -16.20
CA GLY A 452 44.77 -1.51 -16.87
C GLY A 452 45.36 -0.51 -17.88
N VAL A 453 44.84 0.69 -17.91
CA VAL A 453 45.20 1.77 -18.85
C VAL A 453 45.34 3.09 -18.12
N ILE A 454 46.49 3.73 -18.28
CA ILE A 454 46.75 5.08 -17.79
C ILE A 454 46.38 6.08 -18.91
N THR A 455 45.50 7.02 -18.63
CA THR A 455 45.06 8.05 -19.60
C THR A 455 45.47 9.43 -19.13
N ARG A 456 45.89 10.29 -20.06
CA ARG A 456 46.21 11.69 -19.78
C ARG A 456 45.00 12.44 -19.29
N GLY A 457 45.14 13.18 -18.18
CA GLY A 457 44.06 13.97 -17.57
C GLY A 457 43.14 13.17 -16.62
N SER A 458 43.39 11.84 -16.46
CA SER A 458 42.68 11.05 -15.45
C SER A 458 42.97 11.53 -14.04
N LYS A 459 42.00 11.38 -13.16
CA LYS A 459 42.18 11.55 -11.72
C LYS A 459 43.11 10.46 -11.18
N VAL A 460 44.00 10.83 -10.28
CA VAL A 460 44.96 9.90 -9.68
C VAL A 460 44.99 9.93 -8.18
N ARG A 461 45.30 8.78 -7.61
CA ARG A 461 45.76 8.60 -6.24
C ARG A 461 47.20 8.17 -6.28
N PHE A 462 48.03 8.84 -5.49
CA PHE A 462 49.43 8.49 -5.33
C PHE A 462 49.62 7.76 -4.00
N LEU A 463 50.07 6.53 -4.06
CA LEU A 463 50.16 5.66 -2.91
C LEU A 463 51.63 5.38 -2.58
N ARG A 464 51.98 5.43 -1.28
CA ARG A 464 53.26 5.03 -0.72
C ARG A 464 53.01 4.05 0.43
N ASP A 465 53.59 2.89 0.36
CA ASP A 465 53.41 1.81 1.33
C ASP A 465 51.92 1.50 1.61
N GLY A 466 51.09 1.50 0.55
CA GLY A 466 49.66 1.25 0.63
C GLY A 466 48.81 2.41 1.17
N THR A 467 49.42 3.57 1.47
CA THR A 467 48.72 4.74 1.97
C THR A 467 48.63 5.81 0.90
N ILE A 468 47.42 6.38 0.69
CA ILE A 468 47.21 7.50 -0.23
C ILE A 468 47.83 8.76 0.38
N ILE A 469 48.88 9.27 -0.25
CA ILE A 469 49.59 10.47 0.22
C ILE A 469 49.22 11.72 -0.58
N TRP A 470 48.63 11.57 -1.76
CA TRP A 470 48.19 12.69 -2.59
C TRP A 470 47.09 12.26 -3.57
N LYS A 471 46.21 13.17 -3.90
CA LYS A 471 45.19 13.03 -4.95
C LYS A 471 45.24 14.23 -5.89
N GLY A 472 45.10 13.98 -7.18
CA GLY A 472 45.10 15.04 -8.19
C GLY A 472 44.82 14.51 -9.59
N ALA A 473 45.53 15.03 -10.59
CA ALA A 473 45.37 14.61 -11.98
C ALA A 473 46.71 14.45 -12.70
N ILE A 474 46.70 13.68 -13.78
CA ILE A 474 47.86 13.54 -14.68
C ILE A 474 47.93 14.80 -15.58
N ALA A 475 48.98 15.61 -15.35
CA ALA A 475 49.25 16.77 -16.18
C ALA A 475 49.85 16.39 -17.55
N THR A 476 50.86 15.49 -17.51
CA THR A 476 51.53 15.04 -18.74
C THR A 476 51.72 13.53 -18.74
N LEU A 477 51.50 12.91 -19.91
CA LEU A 477 51.72 11.49 -20.12
C LEU A 477 52.57 11.33 -21.38
N ARG A 478 53.77 10.71 -21.22
CA ARG A 478 54.73 10.54 -22.32
C ARG A 478 55.18 9.09 -22.43
N ARG A 479 55.47 8.70 -23.65
CA ARG A 479 56.18 7.45 -23.93
C ARG A 479 57.44 7.77 -24.72
N PHE A 480 58.60 7.50 -24.11
CA PHE A 480 59.90 7.99 -24.59
C PHE A 480 59.94 9.54 -24.69
N LYS A 481 59.91 10.11 -25.91
CA LYS A 481 59.92 11.55 -26.14
C LYS A 481 58.59 12.12 -26.62
N ASP A 482 57.61 11.23 -26.89
CA ASP A 482 56.35 11.61 -27.50
C ASP A 482 55.24 11.73 -26.45
N ASP A 483 54.45 12.78 -26.53
CA ASP A 483 53.24 12.93 -25.74
C ASP A 483 52.18 11.95 -26.26
N VAL A 484 51.60 11.15 -25.36
CA VAL A 484 50.59 10.13 -25.68
C VAL A 484 49.31 10.39 -24.92
N ARG A 485 48.18 9.87 -25.45
CA ARG A 485 46.89 9.98 -24.78
C ARG A 485 46.67 8.89 -23.77
N GLU A 486 47.13 7.65 -24.04
CA GLU A 486 46.96 6.49 -23.20
C GLU A 486 48.20 5.59 -23.23
N VAL A 487 48.44 4.86 -22.14
CA VAL A 487 49.46 3.80 -22.06
C VAL A 487 48.84 2.58 -21.37
N ARG A 488 48.99 1.42 -21.98
CA ARG A 488 48.41 0.16 -21.54
C ARG A 488 49.40 -0.63 -20.65
N GLU A 489 48.84 -1.61 -19.95
CA GLU A 489 49.61 -2.60 -19.15
C GLU A 489 50.82 -3.14 -19.90
N GLY A 490 51.92 -3.27 -19.17
CA GLY A 490 53.19 -3.81 -19.68
C GLY A 490 54.06 -2.79 -20.41
N PHE A 491 53.66 -1.53 -20.52
CA PHE A 491 54.44 -0.48 -21.17
C PHE A 491 54.96 0.55 -20.17
N GLU A 492 56.16 1.07 -20.47
CA GLU A 492 56.75 2.17 -19.72
C GLU A 492 56.20 3.52 -20.16
N CYS A 493 56.07 4.43 -19.21
CA CYS A 493 55.62 5.81 -19.45
C CYS A 493 56.22 6.80 -18.46
N GLY A 494 56.27 8.06 -18.86
CA GLY A 494 56.59 9.19 -17.98
C GLY A 494 55.30 9.92 -17.58
N ILE A 495 55.02 9.98 -16.29
CA ILE A 495 53.83 10.65 -15.72
C ILE A 495 54.27 11.91 -14.99
N GLY A 496 53.76 13.06 -15.43
CA GLY A 496 53.87 14.31 -14.69
C GLY A 496 52.55 14.59 -13.96
N LEU A 497 52.64 14.84 -12.67
CA LEU A 497 51.50 15.16 -11.81
C LEU A 497 51.41 16.66 -11.61
N ASP A 498 50.18 17.15 -11.47
CA ASP A 498 49.91 18.55 -11.15
C ASP A 498 50.24 18.81 -9.66
N ASP A 499 51.12 19.80 -9.40
CA ASP A 499 51.47 20.26 -8.04
C ASP A 499 52.04 19.21 -7.09
N PHE A 500 52.52 18.07 -7.57
CA PHE A 500 53.13 17.04 -6.73
C PHE A 500 54.55 16.65 -7.19
N GLN A 501 55.52 16.81 -6.30
CA GLN A 501 56.94 16.65 -6.61
C GLN A 501 57.68 15.62 -5.70
N ASP A 502 57.01 15.14 -4.64
CA ASP A 502 57.60 14.16 -3.69
C ASP A 502 57.45 12.71 -4.21
N LEU A 503 58.16 12.41 -5.30
CA LEU A 503 58.19 11.10 -5.92
C LEU A 503 59.30 10.22 -5.34
N LYS A 504 59.02 8.93 -5.14
CA LYS A 504 60.04 7.92 -4.76
C LYS A 504 59.89 6.65 -5.61
N PRO A 505 60.99 5.96 -5.93
CA PRO A 505 60.91 4.64 -6.54
C PRO A 505 60.15 3.67 -5.63
N GLY A 506 59.26 2.88 -6.22
CA GLY A 506 58.35 1.96 -5.51
C GLY A 506 56.97 2.53 -5.12
N ASP A 507 56.77 3.85 -5.34
CA ASP A 507 55.44 4.43 -5.18
C ASP A 507 54.49 3.93 -6.28
N LEU A 508 53.18 3.87 -5.98
CA LEU A 508 52.17 3.48 -6.94
C LEU A 508 51.33 4.69 -7.36
N ILE A 509 51.03 4.78 -8.64
CA ILE A 509 50.09 5.75 -9.22
C ILE A 509 48.88 4.98 -9.72
N GLU A 510 47.75 5.20 -9.07
CA GLU A 510 46.48 4.59 -9.40
C GLU A 510 45.60 5.63 -10.08
N THR A 511 45.14 5.35 -11.30
CA THR A 511 44.18 6.18 -12.00
C THR A 511 42.75 5.69 -11.76
N TYR A 512 41.84 6.59 -11.57
CA TYR A 512 40.42 6.26 -11.36
C TYR A 512 39.51 7.22 -12.11
N ASP A 513 38.31 6.73 -12.40
CA ASP A 513 37.23 7.50 -13.02
C ASP A 513 35.96 7.35 -12.20
N ASP A 514 35.16 8.41 -12.15
CA ASP A 514 33.86 8.36 -11.50
C ASP A 514 32.86 7.75 -12.49
N ARG A 515 32.43 6.53 -12.20
CA ARG A 515 31.43 5.84 -13.00
C ARG A 515 30.07 5.99 -12.33
N GLU A 516 29.10 6.46 -13.07
CA GLU A 516 27.72 6.52 -12.62
C GLU A 516 27.16 5.12 -12.37
N ILE A 517 26.61 4.89 -11.17
CA ILE A 517 25.94 3.65 -10.79
C ILE A 517 24.45 3.87 -10.92
N PRO A 518 23.71 3.00 -11.66
CA PRO A 518 22.26 3.05 -11.65
C PRO A 518 21.75 2.76 -10.24
N ARG A 519 20.99 3.69 -9.64
CA ARG A 519 20.31 3.47 -8.36
C ARG A 519 19.16 2.49 -8.56
N THR A 520 19.05 1.51 -7.70
CA THR A 520 17.98 0.50 -7.66
C THR A 520 17.01 0.75 -6.52
#